data_093c8e6531d737e99ec7d8d300eaa8bc
#
_entry.id   093c8e6531d737e99ec7d8d300eaa8bc
#
_cell.length_a   1.000
_cell.length_b   1.000
_cell.length_c   1.000
_cell.angle_alpha   90.00
_cell.angle_beta   90.00
_cell.angle_gamma   90.00
#
_symmetry.space_group_name_H-M   'P 1'
#
loop_
_entity.id
_entity.type
_entity.pdbx_description
1 polymer ?
#
loop_
_entity_poly.entity_id
_entity_poly.type
_entity_poly.pdbx_seq_one_letter_code
_entity_poly.pdbx_strand_id
1 'polypeptide(L)'
;MNKTANYQLTIIVPVYNEEGNILRLEKELGEFLKDAKVASCVLFVNDGSKDDSERLIREVCERNEAFFFLNLARNGGLSAAMKAGIDNSFSRWVGYIDADLQTTPQDFNKLLEFVDQYEM
;
A
#
# COMPACT_ATOMS: atom_id res chain seq x y z
N MET A 1 8.84 -0.57 16.62
CA MET A 1 8.57 -1.79 15.84
C MET A 1 7.56 -1.50 14.76
N ASN A 2 7.76 -2.03 13.56
CA ASN A 2 6.87 -1.82 12.44
C ASN A 2 5.59 -2.64 12.60
N LYS A 3 4.44 -1.95 12.53
CA LYS A 3 3.14 -2.60 12.78
C LYS A 3 2.68 -3.53 11.66
N THR A 4 3.32 -3.47 10.47
CA THR A 4 2.98 -4.40 9.40
C THR A 4 3.23 -5.85 9.79
N ALA A 5 4.11 -6.10 10.77
CA ALA A 5 4.37 -7.45 11.28
C ALA A 5 3.14 -8.09 11.92
N ASN A 6 2.12 -7.31 12.27
CA ASN A 6 0.87 -7.83 12.83
C ASN A 6 -0.06 -8.39 11.76
N TYR A 7 0.29 -8.26 10.48
CA TYR A 7 -0.53 -8.68 9.35
C TYR A 7 0.23 -9.71 8.53
N GLN A 8 -0.50 -10.62 7.91
CA GLN A 8 0.09 -11.67 7.08
C GLN A 8 0.43 -11.19 5.68
N LEU A 9 -0.32 -10.20 5.19
CA LEU A 9 -0.12 -9.63 3.86
C LEU A 9 -0.01 -8.12 3.98
N THR A 10 0.99 -7.52 3.34
CA THR A 10 1.08 -6.08 3.15
C THR A 10 0.91 -5.77 1.67
N ILE A 11 -0.06 -4.90 1.35
CA ILE A 11 -0.28 -4.44 -0.01
C ILE A 11 0.45 -3.11 -0.16
N ILE A 12 1.47 -3.10 -1.01
CA ILE A 12 2.28 -1.91 -1.25
C ILE A 12 1.65 -1.10 -2.37
N VAL A 13 1.43 0.19 -2.11
CA VAL A 13 0.83 1.12 -3.08
C VAL A 13 1.79 2.28 -3.27
N PRO A 14 2.61 2.25 -4.33
CA PRO A 14 3.47 3.39 -4.64
C PRO A 14 2.61 4.56 -5.10
N VAL A 15 2.92 5.75 -4.60
CA VAL A 15 2.15 6.97 -4.90
C VAL A 15 3.08 8.07 -5.35
N TYR A 16 2.78 8.68 -6.50
CA TYR A 16 3.45 9.89 -6.94
C TYR A 16 2.41 10.79 -7.61
N ASN A 17 2.06 11.90 -6.93
CA ASN A 17 1.08 12.87 -7.43
C ASN A 17 -0.25 12.21 -7.80
N GLU A 18 -0.84 11.47 -6.86
CA GLU A 18 -2.09 10.75 -7.07
C GLU A 18 -3.21 11.28 -6.16
N GLU A 19 -3.20 12.59 -5.86
CA GLU A 19 -4.19 13.15 -4.94
C GLU A 19 -5.63 12.87 -5.35
N GLY A 20 -5.90 12.76 -6.65
CA GLY A 20 -7.25 12.45 -7.15
C GLY A 20 -7.69 11.02 -6.89
N ASN A 21 -6.79 10.13 -6.50
CA ASN A 21 -7.10 8.71 -6.33
C ASN A 21 -7.03 8.21 -4.88
N ILE A 22 -6.48 9.01 -3.96
CA ILE A 22 -6.22 8.52 -2.59
C ILE A 22 -7.50 8.11 -1.87
N LEU A 23 -8.55 8.94 -1.93
CA LEU A 23 -9.80 8.62 -1.23
C LEU A 23 -10.52 7.43 -1.87
N ARG A 24 -10.41 7.28 -3.19
CA ARG A 24 -10.95 6.10 -3.85
C ARG A 24 -10.22 4.83 -3.40
N LEU A 25 -8.89 4.91 -3.28
CA LEU A 25 -8.09 3.79 -2.79
C LEU A 25 -8.49 3.41 -1.37
N GLU A 26 -8.72 4.41 -0.52
CA GLU A 26 -9.16 4.13 0.85
C GLU A 26 -10.44 3.32 0.85
N LYS A 27 -11.42 3.73 0.05
CA LYS A 27 -12.70 3.03 -0.01
C LYS A 27 -12.55 1.62 -0.56
N GLU A 28 -11.91 1.49 -1.71
CA GLU A 28 -11.83 0.20 -2.40
C GLU A 28 -10.93 -0.79 -1.67
N LEU A 29 -9.79 -0.33 -1.18
CA LEU A 29 -8.90 -1.22 -0.42
C LEU A 29 -9.49 -1.53 0.96
N GLY A 30 -10.19 -0.59 1.57
CA GLY A 30 -10.88 -0.85 2.82
C GLY A 30 -11.92 -1.95 2.69
N GLU A 31 -12.66 -1.96 1.59
CA GLU A 31 -13.63 -3.03 1.30
C GLU A 31 -12.91 -4.37 1.09
N PHE A 32 -11.80 -4.36 0.36
CA PHE A 32 -11.01 -5.56 0.16
C PHE A 32 -10.51 -6.13 1.50
N LEU A 33 -10.02 -5.27 2.38
CA LEU A 33 -9.47 -5.71 3.68
C LEU A 33 -10.53 -6.38 4.55
N LYS A 34 -11.78 -5.92 4.46
CA LYS A 34 -12.87 -6.54 5.22
C LYS A 34 -13.16 -7.97 4.79
N ASP A 35 -12.97 -8.26 3.51
CA ASP A 35 -13.27 -9.57 2.94
C ASP A 35 -12.03 -10.44 2.74
N ALA A 36 -10.85 -9.92 3.08
CA ALA A 36 -9.60 -10.65 2.87
C ALA A 36 -9.55 -11.91 3.73
N LYS A 37 -9.08 -12.99 3.14
CA LYS A 37 -8.99 -14.29 3.82
C LYS A 37 -7.87 -14.34 4.85
N VAL A 38 -6.91 -13.44 4.75
CA VAL A 38 -5.81 -13.34 5.71
C VAL A 38 -5.75 -11.91 6.22
N ALA A 39 -5.24 -11.74 7.44
CA ALA A 39 -5.08 -10.39 8.00
C ALA A 39 -4.16 -9.59 7.11
N SER A 40 -4.67 -8.50 6.55
CA SER A 40 -3.98 -7.71 5.53
C SER A 40 -3.94 -6.24 5.90
N CYS A 41 -2.91 -5.56 5.44
CA CYS A 41 -2.78 -4.11 5.62
C CYS A 41 -2.31 -3.46 4.32
N VAL A 42 -2.38 -2.14 4.28
CA VAL A 42 -1.96 -1.34 3.13
C VAL A 42 -0.79 -0.47 3.56
N LEU A 43 0.22 -0.41 2.72
CA LEU A 43 1.37 0.47 2.94
C LEU A 43 1.52 1.38 1.72
N PHE A 44 1.14 2.65 1.90
CA PHE A 44 1.40 3.66 0.88
C PHE A 44 2.86 4.05 0.92
N VAL A 45 3.51 4.07 -0.23
CA VAL A 45 4.87 4.61 -0.33
C VAL A 45 4.80 5.89 -1.15
N ASN A 46 4.85 7.01 -0.46
CA ASN A 46 4.79 8.32 -1.13
C ASN A 46 6.15 8.66 -1.69
N ASP A 47 6.27 8.62 -3.01
CA ASP A 47 7.54 8.75 -3.73
C ASP A 47 7.83 10.23 -4.04
N GLY A 48 7.81 11.06 -3.00
CA GLY A 48 8.16 12.47 -3.16
C GLY A 48 7.10 13.29 -3.86
N SER A 49 5.80 12.99 -3.64
CA SER A 49 4.72 13.75 -4.25
C SER A 49 4.78 15.23 -3.92
N LYS A 50 4.43 16.06 -4.89
CA LYS A 50 4.42 17.53 -4.74
C LYS A 50 3.01 18.11 -4.62
N ASP A 51 1.99 17.26 -4.78
CA ASP A 51 0.59 17.64 -4.64
C ASP A 51 0.09 17.32 -3.22
N ASP A 52 -1.23 17.20 -3.02
CA ASP A 52 -1.82 16.90 -1.72
C ASP A 52 -1.82 15.43 -1.36
N SER A 53 -1.12 14.56 -2.11
CA SER A 53 -1.10 13.13 -1.83
C SER A 53 -0.65 12.83 -0.41
N GLU A 54 0.42 13.46 0.06
CA GLU A 54 0.93 13.19 1.42
C GLU A 54 -0.12 13.52 2.48
N ARG A 55 -0.76 14.67 2.37
CA ARG A 55 -1.78 15.08 3.34
C ARG A 55 -2.94 14.08 3.37
N LEU A 56 -3.42 13.69 2.19
CA LEU A 56 -4.53 12.75 2.09
C LEU A 56 -4.15 11.38 2.63
N ILE A 57 -2.94 10.91 2.34
CA ILE A 57 -2.44 9.64 2.86
C ILE A 57 -2.40 9.67 4.39
N ARG A 58 -1.91 10.75 4.99
CA ARG A 58 -1.87 10.88 6.45
C ARG A 58 -3.26 10.81 7.05
N GLU A 59 -4.23 11.50 6.43
CA GLU A 59 -5.62 11.48 6.90
C GLU A 59 -6.21 10.07 6.84
N VAL A 60 -5.96 9.36 5.74
CA VAL A 60 -6.44 7.98 5.58
C VAL A 60 -5.85 7.09 6.67
N CYS A 61 -4.55 7.19 6.91
CA CYS A 61 -3.88 6.34 7.89
C CYS A 61 -4.30 6.68 9.33
N GLU A 62 -4.66 7.93 9.61
CA GLU A 62 -5.12 8.32 10.94
C GLU A 62 -6.47 7.70 11.28
N ARG A 63 -7.35 7.52 10.29
CA ARG A 63 -8.69 6.99 10.55
C ARG A 63 -8.85 5.51 10.20
N ASN A 64 -7.78 4.84 9.76
CA ASN A 64 -7.82 3.42 9.42
C ASN A 64 -6.63 2.71 10.03
N GLU A 65 -6.88 1.79 10.93
CA GLU A 65 -5.85 1.09 11.67
C GLU A 65 -4.92 0.26 10.79
N ALA A 66 -5.44 -0.28 9.69
CA ALA A 66 -4.68 -1.17 8.81
C ALA A 66 -4.01 -0.45 7.64
N PHE A 67 -3.99 0.88 7.64
CA PHE A 67 -3.34 1.66 6.59
C PHE A 67 -2.12 2.36 7.17
N PHE A 68 -0.97 2.17 6.50
CA PHE A 68 0.31 2.73 6.91
C PHE A 68 0.95 3.48 5.75
N PHE A 69 1.95 4.30 6.03
CA PHE A 69 2.64 5.02 4.96
C PHE A 69 4.12 5.25 5.26
N LEU A 70 4.85 5.45 4.17
CA LEU A 70 6.25 5.90 4.19
C LEU A 70 6.33 7.11 3.27
N ASN A 71 7.18 8.07 3.63
CA ASN A 71 7.51 9.19 2.75
C ASN A 71 8.97 9.08 2.32
N LEU A 72 9.21 9.04 1.01
CA LEU A 72 10.57 9.15 0.50
C LEU A 72 10.94 10.63 0.42
N ALA A 73 12.20 10.94 0.67
CA ALA A 73 12.64 12.33 0.71
C ALA A 73 12.51 13.03 -0.65
N ARG A 74 12.59 12.26 -1.72
CA ARG A 74 12.47 12.78 -3.08
C ARG A 74 12.01 11.66 -4.00
N ASN A 75 11.52 12.03 -5.18
CA ASN A 75 11.10 11.06 -6.17
C ASN A 75 12.28 10.18 -6.60
N GLY A 76 12.14 8.89 -6.42
CA GLY A 76 13.15 7.91 -6.82
C GLY A 76 12.68 6.96 -7.91
N GLY A 77 11.40 7.06 -8.30
CA GLY A 77 10.81 6.20 -9.29
C GLY A 77 10.16 4.96 -8.70
N LEU A 78 9.45 4.21 -9.54
CA LEU A 78 8.69 3.05 -9.11
C LEU A 78 9.54 2.00 -8.43
N SER A 79 10.72 1.70 -8.99
CA SER A 79 11.59 0.68 -8.41
C SER A 79 12.06 1.05 -7.01
N ALA A 80 12.40 2.32 -6.80
CA ALA A 80 12.83 2.79 -5.48
C ALA A 80 11.68 2.73 -4.48
N ALA A 81 10.47 3.09 -4.92
CA ALA A 81 9.28 3.03 -4.06
C ALA A 81 8.95 1.58 -3.68
N MET A 82 9.02 0.66 -4.62
CA MET A 82 8.78 -0.75 -4.35
C MET A 82 9.81 -1.32 -3.39
N LYS A 83 11.09 -0.99 -3.60
CA LYS A 83 12.15 -1.45 -2.70
C LYS A 83 11.93 -0.93 -1.28
N ALA A 84 11.59 0.35 -1.15
CA ALA A 84 11.33 0.92 0.17
C ALA A 84 10.13 0.25 0.84
N GLY A 85 9.09 -0.03 0.08
CA GLY A 85 7.91 -0.73 0.59
C GLY A 85 8.25 -2.12 1.08
N ILE A 86 8.99 -2.88 0.28
CA ILE A 86 9.40 -4.23 0.64
C ILE A 86 10.30 -4.22 1.87
N ASP A 87 11.30 -3.32 1.90
CA ASP A 87 12.25 -3.22 3.01
C ASP A 87 11.57 -2.84 4.33
N ASN A 88 10.42 -2.17 4.26
CA ASN A 88 9.70 -1.71 5.44
C ASN A 88 8.43 -2.51 5.72
N SER A 89 8.23 -3.62 5.03
CA SER A 89 7.11 -4.51 5.24
C SER A 89 7.61 -5.77 5.94
N PHE A 90 7.00 -6.11 7.07
CA PHE A 90 7.42 -7.27 7.86
C PHE A 90 6.35 -8.36 7.90
N SER A 91 5.40 -8.29 6.98
CA SER A 91 4.43 -9.35 6.77
C SER A 91 5.07 -10.52 6.02
N ARG A 92 4.49 -11.71 6.17
CA ARG A 92 4.98 -12.88 5.45
C ARG A 92 4.84 -12.70 3.93
N TRP A 93 3.73 -12.10 3.50
CA TRP A 93 3.42 -11.92 2.09
C TRP A 93 3.40 -10.45 1.74
N VAL A 94 3.86 -10.10 0.55
CA VAL A 94 3.72 -8.74 0.03
C VAL A 94 3.02 -8.81 -1.32
N GLY A 95 2.13 -7.85 -1.54
CA GLY A 95 1.47 -7.65 -2.80
C GLY A 95 1.66 -6.21 -3.23
N TYR A 96 1.20 -5.89 -4.42
CA TYR A 96 1.42 -4.57 -4.98
C TYR A 96 0.23 -4.20 -5.86
N ILE A 97 -0.15 -2.94 -5.83
CA ILE A 97 -1.22 -2.44 -6.69
C ILE A 97 -0.91 -0.99 -7.07
N ASP A 98 -1.25 -0.62 -8.31
CA ASP A 98 -1.05 0.76 -8.78
C ASP A 98 -2.09 1.70 -8.16
N ALA A 99 -1.66 2.93 -7.86
CA ALA A 99 -2.54 3.92 -7.24
C ALA A 99 -3.71 4.31 -8.13
N ASP A 100 -3.57 4.24 -9.46
CA ASP A 100 -4.64 4.62 -10.38
C ASP A 100 -5.69 3.51 -10.56
N LEU A 101 -5.45 2.33 -10.04
CA LEU A 101 -6.41 1.21 -9.98
C LEU A 101 -7.25 1.02 -11.24
N GLN A 102 -6.66 0.38 -12.22
CA GLN A 102 -7.40 0.00 -13.42
C GLN A 102 -8.18 -1.29 -13.20
N THR A 103 -7.82 -2.05 -12.18
CA THR A 103 -8.55 -3.26 -11.79
C THR A 103 -9.20 -2.99 -10.44
N THR A 104 -10.31 -3.70 -10.15
CA THR A 104 -10.94 -3.58 -8.84
C THR A 104 -10.18 -4.39 -7.81
N PRO A 105 -10.24 -4.02 -6.52
CA PRO A 105 -9.60 -4.81 -5.47
C PRO A 105 -10.10 -6.25 -5.40
N GLN A 106 -11.33 -6.51 -5.80
CA GLN A 106 -11.85 -7.87 -5.84
C GLN A 106 -11.14 -8.71 -6.91
N ASP A 107 -10.75 -8.08 -8.01
CA ASP A 107 -9.94 -8.75 -9.04
C ASP A 107 -8.52 -8.97 -8.56
N PHE A 108 -8.10 -8.23 -7.54
CA PHE A 108 -6.78 -8.35 -6.95
C PHE A 108 -6.50 -9.77 -6.46
N ASN A 109 -7.51 -10.43 -5.91
CA ASN A 109 -7.37 -11.82 -5.46
C ASN A 109 -6.99 -12.77 -6.58
N LYS A 110 -7.35 -12.41 -7.83
CA LYS A 110 -7.07 -13.24 -9.00
C LYS A 110 -5.74 -12.86 -9.64
N LEU A 111 -5.39 -11.58 -9.57
CA LEU A 111 -4.22 -11.04 -10.27
C LEU A 111 -3.01 -10.89 -9.36
N LEU A 112 -3.24 -10.84 -8.07
CA LEU A 112 -2.17 -10.65 -7.10
C LEU A 112 -1.30 -11.89 -7.05
N GLU A 113 -0.03 -11.70 -7.37
CA GLU A 113 0.96 -12.72 -7.14
C GLU A 113 1.59 -12.44 -5.79
N PHE A 114 1.32 -13.33 -4.85
CA PHE A 114 1.89 -13.19 -3.52
C PHE A 114 3.34 -13.63 -3.54
N VAL A 115 4.19 -12.78 -3.01
CA VAL A 115 5.60 -13.11 -2.87
C VAL A 115 5.87 -13.35 -1.40
N ASP A 116 6.27 -14.58 -1.09
CA ASP A 116 6.61 -14.95 0.29
C ASP A 116 7.98 -14.39 0.59
N GLN A 117 8.05 -13.45 1.54
CA GLN A 117 9.30 -12.78 1.88
C GLN A 117 10.37 -13.73 2.40
N TYR A 118 9.96 -14.84 2.98
CA TYR A 118 10.92 -15.80 3.55
C TYR A 118 11.54 -16.71 2.50
N GLU A 119 11.04 -16.65 1.28
CA GLU A 119 11.55 -17.45 0.17
C GLU A 119 12.36 -16.65 -0.83
N MET A 120 12.40 -15.32 -0.66
CA MET A 120 13.13 -14.45 -1.58
C MET A 120 14.63 -14.44 -1.31
#